data_4e6ad910e607854553cad39f007917f8
#
_entry.id   4e6ad910e607854553cad39f007917f8
#
_cell.length_a   1.000
_cell.length_b   1.000
_cell.length_c   1.000
_cell.angle_alpha   90.00
_cell.angle_beta   90.00
_cell.angle_gamma   90.00
#
_symmetry.space_group_name_H-M   'P 1'
#
loop_
_entity.id
_entity.type
_entity.pdbx_description
1 polymer ?
#
loop_
_entity_poly.entity_id
_entity_poly.type
_entity_poly.pdbx_seq_one_letter_code
_entity_poly.pdbx_strand_id
1 'polypeptide(L)'
;MTYCIGIKTNGGVVLASDSRTNAGLDNVNIYSKMLTYDVGDRTVIIVTSGNLATSQAVFKSIEKDIKDNNSLNLNTCKDFEQIASYLGKLTIKHSSPDGVNTDSLVLGATFIIGGQIKGQDLELYLIYPQGNYIRPADSKPYLVIGEVTVSYTHMTQPKMMSV
;
A
#
# COMPACT_ATOMS: atom_id res chain seq x y z
N MET A 1 -12.36 5.83 -9.03
CA MET A 1 -11.31 5.03 -9.69
C MET A 1 -9.99 5.32 -8.99
N THR A 2 -9.26 4.31 -8.60
CA THR A 2 -7.91 4.42 -8.01
C THR A 2 -7.02 3.43 -8.74
N TYR A 3 -5.80 3.84 -9.04
CA TYR A 3 -4.79 2.96 -9.60
C TYR A 3 -3.46 3.19 -8.90
N CYS A 4 -2.92 2.13 -8.28
CA CYS A 4 -1.59 2.16 -7.69
C CYS A 4 -0.79 0.95 -8.17
N ILE A 5 0.49 1.15 -8.37
CA ILE A 5 1.43 0.10 -8.80
C ILE A 5 2.71 0.18 -7.97
N GLY A 6 3.24 -0.98 -7.62
CA GLY A 6 4.57 -1.14 -7.08
C GLY A 6 5.37 -2.11 -7.94
N ILE A 7 6.60 -1.78 -8.26
CA ILE A 7 7.50 -2.57 -9.09
C ILE A 7 8.83 -2.73 -8.34
N LYS A 8 9.28 -3.97 -8.19
CA LYS A 8 10.61 -4.29 -7.66
C LYS A 8 11.56 -4.59 -8.82
N THR A 9 12.72 -3.96 -8.81
CA THR A 9 13.79 -4.18 -9.77
C THR A 9 15.08 -4.54 -9.03
N ASN A 10 16.12 -4.94 -9.76
CA ASN A 10 17.43 -5.21 -9.15
C ASN A 10 18.09 -3.95 -8.55
N GLY A 11 17.72 -2.77 -9.00
CA GLY A 11 18.31 -1.50 -8.57
C GLY A 11 17.42 -0.63 -7.69
N GLY A 12 16.17 -1.04 -7.40
CA GLY A 12 15.27 -0.22 -6.63
C GLY A 12 13.82 -0.69 -6.62
N VAL A 13 13.00 -0.01 -5.85
CA VAL A 13 11.55 -0.18 -5.82
C VAL A 13 10.90 1.12 -6.31
N VAL A 14 9.95 1.00 -7.22
CA VAL A 14 9.18 2.13 -7.75
C VAL A 14 7.73 1.94 -7.36
N LEU A 15 7.15 2.95 -6.72
CA LEU A 15 5.72 2.99 -6.45
C LEU A 15 5.11 4.21 -7.15
N ALA A 16 3.92 4.03 -7.70
CA ALA A 16 3.16 5.11 -8.31
C ALA A 16 1.68 5.00 -7.92
N SER A 17 1.04 6.14 -7.77
CA SER A 17 -0.41 6.24 -7.51
C SER A 17 -1.02 7.39 -8.28
N ASP A 18 -2.30 7.26 -8.62
CA ASP A 18 -3.10 8.42 -9.01
C ASP A 18 -3.37 9.31 -7.78
N SER A 19 -3.66 10.58 -8.02
CA SER A 19 -3.96 11.55 -6.97
C SER A 19 -5.45 11.89 -6.87
N ARG A 20 -6.28 11.38 -7.78
CA ARG A 20 -7.70 11.71 -7.85
C ARG A 20 -8.52 10.85 -6.89
N THR A 21 -9.31 11.50 -6.05
CA THR A 21 -10.26 10.84 -5.15
C THR A 21 -11.67 11.32 -5.47
N ASN A 22 -12.57 10.40 -5.81
CA ASN A 22 -13.99 10.68 -5.99
C ASN A 22 -14.74 10.26 -4.72
N ALA A 23 -15.36 11.22 -4.06
CA ALA A 23 -16.24 11.00 -2.92
C ALA A 23 -17.69 11.37 -3.31
N GLY A 24 -18.29 10.63 -4.27
CA GLY A 24 -19.65 10.90 -4.78
C GLY A 24 -19.67 11.77 -6.05
N LEU A 25 -20.88 12.10 -6.52
CA LEU A 25 -21.11 12.71 -7.84
C LEU A 25 -20.52 14.12 -8.03
N ASP A 26 -20.27 14.88 -6.95
CA ASP A 26 -19.87 16.30 -7.02
C ASP A 26 -18.63 16.68 -6.20
N ASN A 27 -17.96 15.76 -5.52
CA ASN A 27 -16.77 16.05 -4.71
C ASN A 27 -15.52 15.37 -5.30
N VAL A 28 -14.85 16.05 -6.21
CA VAL A 28 -13.49 15.69 -6.65
C VAL A 28 -12.51 16.38 -5.71
N ASN A 29 -11.87 15.60 -4.86
CA ASN A 29 -10.81 16.10 -3.99
C ASN A 29 -9.46 15.50 -4.42
N ILE A 30 -8.40 16.30 -4.36
CA ILE A 30 -7.04 15.83 -4.61
C ILE A 30 -6.46 15.42 -3.25
N TYR A 31 -6.28 14.13 -3.06
CA TYR A 31 -5.67 13.58 -1.86
C TYR A 31 -4.47 12.71 -2.24
N SER A 32 -3.36 12.90 -1.53
CA SER A 32 -2.19 12.05 -1.73
C SER A 32 -2.50 10.62 -1.25
N LYS A 33 -2.48 9.67 -2.17
CA LYS A 33 -2.59 8.23 -1.89
C LYS A 33 -1.24 7.58 -1.65
N MET A 34 -0.19 8.39 -1.63
CA MET A 34 1.18 7.96 -1.40
C MET A 34 1.74 8.68 -0.19
N LEU A 35 2.42 7.92 0.64
CA LEU A 35 3.15 8.39 1.80
C LEU A 35 4.57 7.83 1.76
N THR A 36 5.55 8.69 1.98
CA THR A 36 6.97 8.29 2.05
C THR A 36 7.48 8.58 3.44
N TYR A 37 8.03 7.57 4.08
CA TYR A 37 8.78 7.67 5.33
C TYR A 37 10.24 7.44 5.03
N ASP A 38 11.05 8.45 5.27
CA ASP A 38 12.50 8.38 5.16
C ASP A 38 13.07 8.74 6.53
N VAL A 39 13.37 7.74 7.33
CA VAL A 39 13.75 7.91 8.73
C VAL A 39 14.97 7.05 9.04
N GLY A 40 16.10 7.73 9.28
CA GLY A 40 17.31 7.10 9.76
C GLY A 40 17.94 6.11 8.78
N ASP A 41 17.73 4.82 9.03
CA ASP A 41 18.32 3.72 8.25
C ASP A 41 17.35 3.11 7.21
N ARG A 42 16.16 3.70 7.04
CA ARG A 42 15.11 3.07 6.22
C ARG A 42 14.28 4.07 5.42
N THR A 43 13.91 3.63 4.24
CA THR A 43 12.93 4.32 3.39
C THR A 43 11.76 3.37 3.16
N VAL A 44 10.56 3.82 3.53
CA VAL A 44 9.31 3.09 3.35
C VAL A 44 8.34 3.95 2.56
N ILE A 45 7.89 3.45 1.42
CA ILE A 45 6.88 4.09 0.58
C ILE A 45 5.60 3.27 0.68
N ILE A 46 4.49 3.94 0.91
CA ILE A 46 3.16 3.32 1.07
C ILE A 46 2.22 3.96 0.06
N VAL A 47 1.54 3.15 -0.75
CA VAL A 47 0.43 3.60 -1.59
C VAL A 47 -0.85 2.86 -1.21
N THR A 48 -1.99 3.51 -1.35
CA THR A 48 -3.27 2.98 -0.85
C THR A 48 -4.39 3.09 -1.87
N SER A 49 -5.31 2.14 -1.79
CA SER A 49 -6.56 2.08 -2.54
C SER A 49 -7.69 1.57 -1.65
N GLY A 50 -8.91 1.98 -1.94
CA GLY A 50 -10.11 1.57 -1.21
C GLY A 50 -10.68 2.70 -0.36
N ASN A 51 -11.12 2.39 0.87
CA ASN A 51 -11.77 3.37 1.73
C ASN A 51 -10.77 4.43 2.22
N LEU A 52 -11.06 5.71 1.89
CA LEU A 52 -10.18 6.82 2.21
C LEU A 52 -10.10 7.07 3.73
N ALA A 53 -11.22 6.95 4.45
CA ALA A 53 -11.23 7.18 5.89
C ALA A 53 -10.36 6.15 6.62
N THR A 54 -10.42 4.89 6.21
CA THR A 54 -9.55 3.81 6.74
C THR A 54 -8.08 4.09 6.43
N SER A 55 -7.78 4.49 5.21
CA SER A 55 -6.40 4.83 4.81
C SER A 55 -5.84 5.98 5.65
N GLN A 56 -6.62 7.05 5.84
CA GLN A 56 -6.24 8.19 6.68
C GLN A 56 -6.04 7.79 8.15
N ALA A 57 -6.92 6.95 8.69
CA ALA A 57 -6.82 6.47 10.07
C ALA A 57 -5.55 5.62 10.28
N VAL A 58 -5.19 4.77 9.31
CA VAL A 58 -3.94 4.01 9.32
C VAL A 58 -2.73 4.95 9.31
N PHE A 59 -2.68 5.92 8.39
CA PHE A 59 -1.56 6.87 8.31
C PHE A 59 -1.42 7.69 9.59
N LYS A 60 -2.53 8.20 10.14
CA LYS A 60 -2.51 8.93 11.40
C LYS A 60 -2.02 8.07 12.58
N SER A 61 -2.36 6.77 12.59
CA SER A 61 -1.86 5.86 13.61
C SER A 61 -0.36 5.64 13.50
N ILE A 62 0.17 5.49 12.28
CA ILE A 62 1.61 5.37 12.04
C ILE A 62 2.35 6.61 12.55
N GLU A 63 1.88 7.81 12.20
CA GLU A 63 2.47 9.07 12.66
C GLU A 63 2.45 9.18 14.19
N LYS A 64 1.32 8.80 14.80
CA LYS A 64 1.18 8.79 16.25
C LYS A 64 2.14 7.80 16.92
N ASP A 65 2.22 6.57 16.41
CA ASP A 65 3.08 5.53 16.99
C ASP A 65 4.58 5.92 16.91
N ILE A 66 4.98 6.60 15.83
CA ILE A 66 6.32 7.17 15.69
C ILE A 66 6.55 8.28 16.71
N LYS A 67 5.60 9.23 16.82
CA LYS A 67 5.71 10.38 17.73
C LYS A 67 5.74 9.96 19.18
N ASP A 68 4.87 9.03 19.57
CA ASP A 68 4.75 8.55 20.95
C ASP A 68 5.85 7.52 21.28
N ASN A 69 6.72 7.19 20.32
CA ASN A 69 7.78 6.18 20.43
C ASN A 69 7.26 4.84 20.98
N ASN A 70 6.11 4.42 20.48
CA ASN A 70 5.51 3.15 20.85
C ASN A 70 6.46 1.99 20.54
N SER A 71 6.33 0.89 21.27
CA SER A 71 7.22 -0.28 21.19
C SER A 71 7.30 -0.90 19.79
N LEU A 72 6.24 -0.78 19.00
CA LEU A 72 6.21 -1.21 17.61
C LEU A 72 5.74 -0.06 16.72
N ASN A 73 6.61 0.43 15.87
CA ASN A 73 6.36 1.47 14.88
C ASN A 73 7.32 1.29 13.69
N LEU A 74 7.23 2.13 12.66
CA LEU A 74 8.09 1.99 11.48
C LEU A 74 9.59 2.06 11.79
N ASN A 75 10.00 2.77 12.85
CA ASN A 75 11.41 2.92 13.22
C ASN A 75 11.95 1.69 13.96
N THR A 76 11.09 0.96 14.68
CA THR A 76 11.48 -0.16 15.54
C THR A 76 11.30 -1.54 14.90
N CYS A 77 10.59 -1.62 13.76
CA CYS A 77 10.48 -2.85 12.99
C CYS A 77 11.86 -3.34 12.53
N LYS A 78 12.14 -4.64 12.71
CA LYS A 78 13.44 -5.25 12.41
C LYS A 78 13.66 -5.48 10.91
N ASP A 79 12.58 -5.74 10.18
CA ASP A 79 12.58 -6.05 8.76
C ASP A 79 11.28 -5.60 8.09
N PHE A 80 11.23 -5.68 6.76
CA PHE A 80 10.05 -5.27 6.00
C PHE A 80 8.83 -6.17 6.21
N GLU A 81 9.02 -7.44 6.54
CA GLU A 81 7.92 -8.32 6.88
C GLU A 81 7.22 -7.88 8.18
N GLN A 82 8.00 -7.44 9.16
CA GLN A 82 7.44 -6.87 10.39
C GLN A 82 6.70 -5.56 10.13
N ILE A 83 7.18 -4.72 9.19
CA ILE A 83 6.45 -3.53 8.73
C ILE A 83 5.11 -3.94 8.10
N ALA A 84 5.10 -4.94 7.22
CA ALA A 84 3.88 -5.44 6.60
C ALA A 84 2.88 -5.98 7.63
N SER A 85 3.35 -6.76 8.59
CA SER A 85 2.54 -7.26 9.71
C SER A 85 1.97 -6.12 10.58
N TYR A 86 2.78 -5.12 10.89
CA TYR A 86 2.36 -3.94 11.64
C TYR A 86 1.25 -3.17 10.90
N LEU A 87 1.43 -2.88 9.62
CA LEU A 87 0.40 -2.23 8.81
C LEU A 87 -0.86 -3.09 8.70
N GLY A 88 -0.72 -4.41 8.56
CA GLY A 88 -1.85 -5.34 8.53
C GLY A 88 -2.71 -5.24 9.79
N LYS A 89 -2.08 -5.18 10.98
CA LYS A 89 -2.78 -4.98 12.25
C LYS A 89 -3.52 -3.64 12.32
N LEU A 90 -2.88 -2.56 11.86
CA LEU A 90 -3.53 -1.24 11.80
C LEU A 90 -4.71 -1.25 10.81
N THR A 91 -4.57 -1.94 9.69
CA THR A 91 -5.65 -2.07 8.69
C THR A 91 -6.87 -2.74 9.31
N ILE A 92 -6.71 -3.90 9.97
CA ILE A 92 -7.81 -4.58 10.68
C ILE A 92 -8.45 -3.65 11.70
N LYS A 93 -7.64 -3.00 12.54
CA LYS A 93 -8.11 -2.11 13.60
C LYS A 93 -9.02 -0.99 13.09
N HIS A 94 -8.73 -0.44 11.90
CA HIS A 94 -9.48 0.68 11.33
C HIS A 94 -10.55 0.27 10.32
N SER A 95 -10.52 -0.98 9.82
CA SER A 95 -11.57 -1.52 8.95
C SER A 95 -12.77 -2.06 9.71
N SER A 96 -12.64 -2.31 11.02
CA SER A 96 -13.70 -2.85 11.88
C SER A 96 -13.84 -1.98 13.13
N PRO A 97 -14.42 -0.77 13.04
CA PRO A 97 -14.67 0.03 14.24
C PRO A 97 -15.71 -0.68 15.13
N ASP A 98 -15.31 -0.95 16.36
CA ASP A 98 -16.19 -1.33 17.49
C ASP A 98 -17.08 -2.58 17.32
N GLY A 99 -16.55 -3.67 16.75
CA GLY A 99 -17.23 -4.97 16.81
C GLY A 99 -18.53 -5.06 15.98
N VAL A 100 -18.81 -4.07 15.16
CA VAL A 100 -19.89 -4.14 14.18
C VAL A 100 -19.37 -4.97 12.99
N ASN A 101 -20.04 -6.08 12.71
CA ASN A 101 -19.86 -6.89 11.50
C ASN A 101 -20.36 -6.08 10.27
N THR A 102 -19.75 -4.95 10.00
CA THR A 102 -19.89 -4.26 8.73
C THR A 102 -19.02 -5.02 7.74
N ASP A 103 -19.58 -5.35 6.58
CA ASP A 103 -18.83 -5.99 5.48
C ASP A 103 -17.47 -5.32 5.36
N SER A 104 -16.41 -6.03 5.71
CA SER A 104 -15.02 -5.54 5.68
C SER A 104 -14.60 -5.04 4.29
N LEU A 105 -15.38 -5.40 3.26
CA LEU A 105 -15.24 -4.92 1.89
C LEU A 105 -15.62 -3.44 1.72
N VAL A 106 -16.58 -2.93 2.50
CA VAL A 106 -17.05 -1.53 2.38
C VAL A 106 -16.09 -0.53 3.05
N LEU A 107 -15.47 -0.93 4.16
CA LEU A 107 -14.52 -0.11 4.91
C LEU A 107 -13.05 -0.50 4.66
N GLY A 108 -12.83 -1.47 3.79
CA GLY A 108 -11.50 -1.99 3.53
C GLY A 108 -10.60 -1.01 2.77
N ALA A 109 -9.34 -0.94 3.18
CA ALA A 109 -8.27 -0.33 2.43
C ALA A 109 -7.20 -1.37 2.12
N THR A 110 -6.63 -1.27 0.94
CA THR A 110 -5.52 -2.12 0.46
C THR A 110 -4.29 -1.25 0.31
N PHE A 111 -3.13 -1.76 0.69
CA PHE A 111 -1.88 -1.02 0.63
C PHE A 111 -0.83 -1.79 -0.17
N ILE A 112 -0.01 -1.07 -0.91
CA ILE A 112 1.29 -1.58 -1.36
C ILE A 112 2.35 -0.82 -0.58
N ILE A 113 3.28 -1.56 0.02
CA ILE A 113 4.45 -0.98 0.67
C ILE A 113 5.71 -1.46 -0.03
N GLY A 114 6.67 -0.58 -0.16
CA GLY A 114 7.97 -0.93 -0.72
C GLY A 114 9.07 -0.03 -0.20
N GLY A 115 10.29 -0.51 -0.28
CA GLY A 115 11.47 0.23 0.15
C GLY A 115 12.61 -0.65 0.62
N GLN A 116 13.41 -0.11 1.51
CA GLN A 116 14.61 -0.78 2.02
C GLN A 116 14.95 -0.34 3.43
N ILE A 117 15.44 -1.26 4.22
CA ILE A 117 16.18 -1.00 5.45
C ILE A 117 17.68 -1.18 5.12
N LYS A 118 18.52 -0.26 5.57
CA LYS A 118 19.96 -0.29 5.30
C LYS A 118 20.57 -1.63 5.69
N GLY A 119 21.26 -2.25 4.73
CA GLY A 119 21.87 -3.56 4.90
C GLY A 119 20.94 -4.75 4.70
N GLN A 120 19.67 -4.50 4.34
CA GLN A 120 18.71 -5.54 3.94
C GLN A 120 18.34 -5.41 2.46
N ASP A 121 17.66 -6.42 1.94
CA ASP A 121 17.17 -6.44 0.57
C ASP A 121 16.03 -5.42 0.35
N LEU A 122 15.90 -4.99 -0.90
CA LEU A 122 14.72 -4.26 -1.36
C LEU A 122 13.48 -5.14 -1.23
N GLU A 123 12.40 -4.58 -0.70
CA GLU A 123 11.18 -5.35 -0.46
C GLU A 123 9.93 -4.65 -1.01
N LEU A 124 8.96 -5.46 -1.37
CA LEU A 124 7.66 -5.03 -1.87
C LEU A 124 6.58 -5.98 -1.34
N TYR A 125 5.54 -5.43 -0.73
CA TYR A 125 4.41 -6.19 -0.17
C TYR A 125 3.07 -5.58 -0.55
N LEU A 126 2.08 -6.44 -0.74
CA LEU A 126 0.67 -6.11 -0.81
C LEU A 126 0.02 -6.50 0.51
N ILE A 127 -0.73 -5.58 1.11
CA ILE A 127 -1.47 -5.78 2.36
C ILE A 127 -2.96 -5.67 2.04
N TYR A 128 -3.69 -6.73 2.36
CA TYR A 128 -5.14 -6.82 2.14
C TYR A 128 -5.93 -6.16 3.28
N PRO A 129 -7.22 -5.82 3.04
CA PRO A 129 -8.09 -5.27 4.08
C PRO A 129 -8.21 -6.16 5.33
N GLN A 130 -8.04 -7.48 5.16
CA GLN A 130 -8.07 -8.48 6.22
C GLN A 130 -6.75 -8.55 7.02
N GLY A 131 -5.76 -7.70 6.67
CA GLY A 131 -4.48 -7.58 7.36
C GLY A 131 -3.43 -8.61 6.98
N ASN A 132 -3.77 -9.60 6.16
CA ASN A 132 -2.81 -10.50 5.56
C ASN A 132 -2.03 -9.81 4.43
N TYR A 133 -0.85 -10.33 4.10
CA TYR A 133 0.03 -9.73 3.11
C TYR A 133 0.74 -10.77 2.27
N ILE A 134 1.15 -10.37 1.06
CA ILE A 134 1.89 -11.21 0.13
C ILE A 134 3.07 -10.42 -0.48
N ARG A 135 4.07 -11.17 -0.95
CA ARG A 135 5.13 -10.67 -1.85
C ARG A 135 4.75 -10.89 -3.30
N PRO A 136 5.27 -10.09 -4.24
CA PRO A 136 5.19 -10.40 -5.67
C PRO A 136 5.98 -11.69 -5.97
N ALA A 137 5.56 -12.42 -6.99
CA ALA A 137 6.32 -13.55 -7.48
C ALA A 137 7.58 -13.06 -8.24
N ASP A 138 8.67 -13.83 -8.19
CA ASP A 138 9.92 -13.49 -8.89
C ASP A 138 9.72 -13.34 -10.40
N SER A 139 8.83 -14.12 -11.00
CA SER A 139 8.45 -14.04 -12.42
C SER A 139 7.59 -12.81 -12.76
N LYS A 140 6.99 -12.15 -11.75
CA LYS A 140 6.15 -10.96 -11.89
C LYS A 140 6.44 -10.01 -10.72
N PRO A 141 7.56 -9.28 -10.77
CA PRO A 141 8.05 -8.48 -9.64
C PRO A 141 7.28 -7.15 -9.49
N TYR A 142 5.97 -7.20 -9.62
CA TYR A 142 5.11 -6.03 -9.47
C TYR A 142 3.78 -6.38 -8.78
N LEU A 143 3.17 -5.39 -8.17
CA LEU A 143 1.88 -5.45 -7.51
C LEU A 143 1.02 -4.28 -7.99
N VAL A 144 -0.28 -4.52 -8.17
CA VAL A 144 -1.24 -3.51 -8.60
C VAL A 144 -2.48 -3.56 -7.71
N ILE A 145 -2.99 -2.39 -7.32
CA ILE A 145 -4.24 -2.25 -6.57
C ILE A 145 -5.12 -1.16 -7.16
N GLY A 146 -6.41 -1.27 -6.92
CA GLY A 146 -7.43 -0.37 -7.45
C GLY A 146 -8.26 -1.00 -8.56
N GLU A 147 -8.85 -0.20 -9.42
CA GLU A 147 -9.66 -0.69 -10.55
C GLU A 147 -8.75 -1.17 -11.69
N VAL A 148 -8.41 -2.45 -11.64
CA VAL A 148 -7.45 -3.08 -12.55
C VAL A 148 -8.05 -3.34 -13.94
N THR A 149 -9.36 -3.29 -14.09
CA THR A 149 -10.07 -3.73 -15.30
C THR A 149 -9.68 -2.97 -16.56
N VAL A 150 -9.23 -1.72 -16.45
CA VAL A 150 -8.85 -0.89 -17.61
C VAL A 150 -7.38 -1.09 -18.03
N SER A 151 -6.51 -1.54 -17.13
CA SER A 151 -5.06 -1.61 -17.37
C SER A 151 -4.62 -2.87 -18.09
N TYR A 152 -5.36 -3.97 -17.93
CA TYR A 152 -5.00 -5.25 -18.55
C TYR A 152 -5.16 -5.25 -20.07
N THR A 153 -6.07 -4.47 -20.61
CA THR A 153 -6.32 -4.41 -22.06
C THR A 153 -5.22 -3.69 -22.85
N HIS A 154 -4.42 -2.84 -22.19
CA HIS A 154 -3.33 -2.12 -22.85
C HIS A 154 -1.93 -2.70 -22.65
N MET A 155 -1.72 -3.59 -21.67
CA MET A 155 -0.41 -4.17 -21.38
C MET A 155 -0.17 -5.57 -21.96
N THR A 156 -1.16 -6.23 -22.54
CA THR A 156 -1.06 -7.65 -22.91
C THR A 156 -0.96 -7.94 -24.41
N GLN A 157 -0.68 -6.97 -25.26
CA GLN A 157 -0.34 -7.29 -26.65
C GLN A 157 1.05 -6.75 -27.06
N PRO A 158 2.11 -7.58 -26.97
CA PRO A 158 3.18 -7.42 -27.93
C PRO A 158 2.58 -7.85 -29.29
N LYS A 159 2.41 -6.92 -30.21
CA LYS A 159 2.15 -7.22 -31.60
C LYS A 159 3.32 -8.06 -32.12
N MET A 160 3.14 -9.36 -32.27
CA MET A 160 4.05 -10.16 -33.06
C MET A 160 3.84 -9.73 -34.52
N MET A 161 4.78 -8.95 -35.01
CA MET A 161 4.93 -8.78 -36.46
C MET A 161 5.54 -10.07 -36.98
N SER A 162 4.74 -10.86 -37.70
CA SER A 162 5.26 -11.90 -38.58
C SER A 162 6.00 -11.23 -39.75
N VAL A 163 7.25 -11.61 -39.91
CA VAL A 163 8.01 -11.42 -41.16
C VAL A 163 7.57 -12.48 -42.13
#